data_f71d60b9c03af227ce7c16c533e2b9e9
#
_entry.id   f71d60b9c03af227ce7c16c533e2b9e9
#
_cell.length_a   1.000
_cell.length_b   1.000
_cell.length_c   1.000
_cell.angle_alpha   90.00
_cell.angle_beta   90.00
_cell.angle_gamma   90.00
#
_symmetry.space_group_name_H-M   'P 1'
#
loop_
_entity.id
_entity.type
_entity.pdbx_description
1 polymer ?
#
loop_
_entity_poly.entity_id
_entity_poly.type
_entity_poly.pdbx_seq_one_letter_code
_entity_poly.pdbx_strand_id
1 'polypeptide(L)'
;MKKLNVVSIGLANLRRQGIRTFVIIIFSFVLSASLLASGILKESMQESVDKTINRMGADIVIVLKEYASSYSDSLFEGQLCSFYFDKSLCNKVKQVEGIEKMTPQMYIASLAEDCCSDETQLIAFDPETDFIIQPWLNEIGVDHLGEDEVIL
;
A
#
# COMPACT_ATOMS: atom_id res chain seq x y z
N MET A 1 -30.92 -10.35 61.21
CA MET A 1 -31.12 -11.26 60.06
C MET A 1 -30.32 -10.68 58.89
N LYS A 2 -29.21 -11.33 58.51
CA LYS A 2 -28.42 -10.89 57.31
C LYS A 2 -29.24 -11.15 56.07
N LYS A 3 -29.54 -10.08 55.30
CA LYS A 3 -30.20 -10.22 54.01
C LYS A 3 -29.28 -11.06 53.09
N LEU A 4 -29.74 -12.27 52.79
CA LEU A 4 -29.09 -13.16 51.83
C LEU A 4 -29.23 -12.54 50.42
N ASN A 5 -28.21 -11.84 49.97
CA ASN A 5 -28.15 -11.34 48.60
C ASN A 5 -27.71 -12.46 47.65
N VAL A 6 -28.38 -12.60 46.53
CA VAL A 6 -28.06 -13.57 45.48
C VAL A 6 -26.58 -13.53 45.10
N VAL A 7 -26.00 -12.33 45.08
CA VAL A 7 -24.58 -12.10 44.84
C VAL A 7 -23.68 -12.74 45.88
N SER A 8 -24.05 -12.67 47.18
CA SER A 8 -23.24 -13.26 48.27
C SER A 8 -23.27 -14.78 48.27
N ILE A 9 -24.40 -15.38 47.86
CA ILE A 9 -24.53 -16.83 47.68
C ILE A 9 -23.70 -17.29 46.50
N GLY A 10 -23.73 -16.59 45.38
CA GLY A 10 -22.90 -16.84 44.20
C GLY A 10 -21.41 -16.79 44.51
N LEU A 11 -20.97 -15.78 45.24
CA LEU A 11 -19.57 -15.57 45.63
C LEU A 11 -19.09 -16.70 46.60
N ALA A 12 -19.93 -17.12 47.53
CA ALA A 12 -19.62 -18.21 48.43
C ALA A 12 -19.50 -19.57 47.70
N ASN A 13 -20.33 -19.78 46.68
CA ASN A 13 -20.27 -20.98 45.83
C ASN A 13 -19.01 -21.02 44.96
N LEU A 14 -18.63 -19.86 44.35
CA LEU A 14 -17.38 -19.70 43.62
C LEU A 14 -16.16 -20.04 44.49
N ARG A 15 -16.14 -19.57 45.73
CA ARG A 15 -15.05 -19.83 46.67
C ARG A 15 -14.96 -21.31 47.10
N ARG A 16 -16.09 -21.99 47.14
CA ARG A 16 -16.15 -23.43 47.52
C ARG A 16 -15.68 -24.34 46.39
N GLN A 17 -15.82 -23.93 45.14
CA GLN A 17 -15.40 -24.67 43.95
C GLN A 17 -14.23 -23.97 43.21
N GLY A 18 -13.18 -23.59 43.95
CA GLY A 18 -12.08 -22.75 43.45
C GLY A 18 -11.42 -23.26 42.18
N ILE A 19 -11.16 -24.56 42.09
CA ILE A 19 -10.51 -25.14 40.90
C ILE A 19 -11.39 -24.99 39.64
N ARG A 20 -12.69 -25.31 39.77
CA ARG A 20 -13.64 -25.21 38.66
C ARG A 20 -13.80 -23.78 38.18
N THR A 21 -13.85 -22.83 39.12
CA THR A 21 -13.95 -21.41 38.83
C THR A 21 -12.70 -20.90 38.14
N PHE A 22 -11.52 -21.32 38.60
CA PHE A 22 -10.25 -20.97 38.02
C PHE A 22 -10.12 -21.44 36.56
N VAL A 23 -10.51 -22.67 36.26
CA VAL A 23 -10.52 -23.22 34.91
C VAL A 23 -11.45 -22.41 33.98
N ILE A 24 -12.65 -22.04 34.45
CA ILE A 24 -13.60 -21.25 33.66
C ILE A 24 -13.05 -19.83 33.38
N ILE A 25 -12.41 -19.24 34.37
CA ILE A 25 -11.79 -17.89 34.18
C ILE A 25 -10.68 -17.93 33.15
N ILE A 26 -9.77 -18.93 33.24
CA ILE A 26 -8.69 -19.09 32.25
C ILE A 26 -9.27 -19.32 30.87
N PHE A 27 -10.25 -20.22 30.76
CA PHE A 27 -10.86 -20.50 29.46
C PHE A 27 -11.54 -19.29 28.86
N SER A 28 -12.28 -18.51 29.64
CA SER A 28 -12.90 -17.24 29.20
C SER A 28 -11.86 -16.21 28.79
N PHE A 29 -10.76 -16.13 29.53
CA PHE A 29 -9.66 -15.21 29.19
C PHE A 29 -9.00 -15.59 27.87
N VAL A 30 -8.69 -16.85 27.65
CA VAL A 30 -8.09 -17.34 26.40
C VAL A 30 -9.04 -17.10 25.21
N LEU A 31 -10.34 -17.37 25.37
CA LEU A 31 -11.33 -17.09 24.34
C LEU A 31 -11.38 -15.59 23.98
N SER A 32 -11.47 -14.75 25.00
CA SER A 32 -11.51 -13.29 24.77
C SER A 32 -10.22 -12.78 24.10
N ALA A 33 -9.07 -13.24 24.56
CA ALA A 33 -7.78 -12.89 23.98
C ALA A 33 -7.67 -13.35 22.50
N SER A 34 -8.15 -14.55 22.20
CA SER A 34 -8.16 -15.08 20.82
C SER A 34 -9.05 -14.27 19.89
N LEU A 35 -10.23 -13.86 20.36
CA LEU A 35 -11.14 -13.02 19.57
C LEU A 35 -10.56 -11.63 19.30
N LEU A 36 -9.95 -11.01 20.31
CA LEU A 36 -9.29 -9.71 20.15
C LEU A 36 -8.09 -9.80 19.19
N ALA A 37 -7.24 -10.81 19.40
CA ALA A 37 -6.08 -11.03 18.52
C ALA A 37 -6.52 -11.25 17.07
N SER A 38 -7.56 -12.03 16.83
CA SER A 38 -8.11 -12.29 15.50
C SER A 38 -8.65 -11.01 14.84
N GLY A 39 -9.31 -10.15 15.61
CA GLY A 39 -9.80 -8.85 15.12
C GLY A 39 -8.68 -7.93 14.68
N ILE A 40 -7.67 -7.75 15.53
CA ILE A 40 -6.49 -6.92 15.24
C ILE A 40 -5.72 -7.45 14.05
N LEU A 41 -5.55 -8.78 13.96
CA LEU A 41 -4.83 -9.41 12.86
C LEU A 41 -5.55 -9.16 11.51
N LYS A 42 -6.88 -9.30 11.51
CA LYS A 42 -7.69 -9.06 10.30
C LYS A 42 -7.54 -7.62 9.82
N GLU A 43 -7.67 -6.65 10.71
CA GLU A 43 -7.56 -5.22 10.37
C GLU A 43 -6.16 -4.87 9.86
N SER A 44 -5.12 -5.34 10.55
CA SER A 44 -3.72 -5.17 10.14
C SER A 44 -3.41 -5.82 8.78
N MET A 45 -3.96 -7.01 8.52
CA MET A 45 -3.79 -7.67 7.22
C MET A 45 -4.49 -6.90 6.10
N GLN A 46 -5.71 -6.42 6.30
CA GLN A 46 -6.42 -5.63 5.30
C GLN A 46 -5.64 -4.35 4.97
N GLU A 47 -5.21 -3.61 5.98
CA GLU A 47 -4.41 -2.41 5.76
C GLU A 47 -3.09 -2.70 5.05
N SER A 48 -2.42 -3.80 5.39
CA SER A 48 -1.18 -4.22 4.72
C SER A 48 -1.41 -4.62 3.26
N VAL A 49 -2.50 -5.32 2.97
CA VAL A 49 -2.87 -5.71 1.60
C VAL A 49 -3.21 -4.48 0.78
N ASP A 50 -4.02 -3.56 1.29
CA ASP A 50 -4.39 -2.33 0.60
C ASP A 50 -3.16 -1.46 0.31
N LYS A 51 -2.25 -1.33 1.27
CA LYS A 51 -0.97 -0.63 1.06
C LYS A 51 -0.11 -1.33 0.00
N THR A 52 -0.07 -2.65 0.00
CA THR A 52 0.70 -3.41 -0.99
C THR A 52 0.10 -3.25 -2.39
N ILE A 53 -1.21 -3.36 -2.53
CA ILE A 53 -1.89 -3.16 -3.82
C ILE A 53 -1.65 -1.75 -4.34
N ASN A 54 -1.78 -0.73 -3.50
CA ASN A 54 -1.52 0.66 -3.89
C ASN A 54 -0.05 0.91 -4.27
N ARG A 55 0.88 0.10 -3.79
CA ARG A 55 2.31 0.17 -4.11
C ARG A 55 2.71 -0.65 -5.33
N MET A 56 1.91 -1.60 -5.76
CA MET A 56 2.23 -2.44 -6.94
C MET A 56 2.18 -1.66 -8.26
N GLY A 57 1.70 -0.41 -8.23
CA GLY A 57 1.63 0.43 -9.41
C GLY A 57 0.41 0.14 -10.27
N ALA A 58 0.56 0.30 -11.58
CA ALA A 58 -0.51 0.07 -12.53
C ALA A 58 -0.67 -1.41 -12.88
N ASP A 59 -1.91 -1.90 -12.97
CA ASP A 59 -2.22 -3.26 -13.42
C ASP A 59 -1.82 -3.47 -14.88
N ILE A 60 -1.86 -2.42 -15.68
CA ILE A 60 -1.55 -2.46 -17.11
C ILE A 60 -0.66 -1.27 -17.45
N VAL A 61 0.45 -1.56 -18.10
CA VAL A 61 1.33 -0.53 -18.66
C VAL A 61 1.24 -0.58 -20.19
N ILE A 62 0.96 0.55 -20.79
CA ILE A 62 0.86 0.70 -22.24
C ILE A 62 2.10 1.41 -22.75
N VAL A 63 2.90 0.70 -23.52
CA VAL A 63 4.07 1.26 -24.21
C VAL A 63 3.95 1.03 -25.72
N LEU A 64 4.58 1.88 -26.50
CA LEU A 64 4.67 1.65 -27.94
C LEU A 64 5.48 0.40 -28.21
N LYS A 65 5.08 -0.36 -29.21
CA LYS A 65 5.69 -1.64 -29.58
C LYS A 65 7.22 -1.53 -29.78
N GLU A 66 7.68 -0.41 -30.26
CA GLU A 66 9.10 -0.12 -30.50
C GLU A 66 9.91 -0.07 -29.19
N TYR A 67 9.30 0.34 -28.09
CA TYR A 67 9.95 0.52 -26.78
C TYR A 67 9.66 -0.62 -25.79
N ALA A 68 8.89 -1.63 -26.19
CA ALA A 68 8.46 -2.69 -25.28
C ALA A 68 9.65 -3.48 -24.69
N SER A 69 10.67 -3.75 -25.48
CA SER A 69 11.91 -4.40 -24.99
C SER A 69 12.68 -3.49 -24.05
N SER A 70 12.94 -2.25 -24.46
CA SER A 70 13.71 -1.28 -23.64
C SER A 70 13.02 -0.98 -22.32
N TYR A 71 11.69 -0.94 -22.28
CA TYR A 71 10.94 -0.78 -21.04
C TYR A 71 11.07 -2.00 -20.12
N SER A 72 11.00 -3.21 -20.70
CA SER A 72 11.21 -4.45 -19.95
C SER A 72 12.63 -4.52 -19.36
N ASP A 73 13.64 -4.19 -20.17
CA ASP A 73 15.03 -4.17 -19.74
C ASP A 73 15.26 -3.11 -18.63
N SER A 74 14.58 -1.97 -18.72
CA SER A 74 14.62 -0.94 -17.67
C SER A 74 14.02 -1.44 -16.37
N LEU A 75 12.87 -2.12 -16.40
CA LEU A 75 12.19 -2.61 -15.20
C LEU A 75 12.94 -3.77 -14.52
N PHE A 76 13.47 -4.70 -15.29
CA PHE A 76 14.05 -5.94 -14.75
C PHE A 76 15.56 -5.90 -14.62
N GLU A 77 16.24 -5.15 -15.47
CA GLU A 77 17.72 -5.09 -15.51
C GLU A 77 18.27 -3.74 -15.05
N GLY A 78 17.39 -2.74 -14.81
CA GLY A 78 17.79 -1.38 -14.41
C GLY A 78 18.48 -0.60 -15.53
N GLN A 79 18.26 -0.98 -16.78
CA GLN A 79 18.83 -0.26 -17.92
C GLN A 79 18.11 1.07 -18.12
N LEU A 80 18.87 2.11 -18.42
CA LEU A 80 18.31 3.42 -18.70
C LEU A 80 17.58 3.42 -20.04
N CYS A 81 16.38 3.97 -20.05
CA CYS A 81 15.60 4.07 -21.26
C CYS A 81 14.95 5.45 -21.40
N SER A 82 14.80 5.88 -22.65
CA SER A 82 14.01 7.07 -22.99
C SER A 82 12.89 6.67 -23.92
N PHE A 83 11.66 6.97 -23.51
CA PHE A 83 10.52 6.81 -24.39
C PHE A 83 9.45 7.85 -24.07
N TYR A 84 8.76 8.24 -25.11
CA TYR A 84 7.64 9.19 -25.06
C TYR A 84 6.62 8.82 -26.11
N PHE A 85 5.41 9.28 -25.93
CA PHE A 85 4.33 9.10 -26.90
C PHE A 85 3.43 10.33 -26.93
N ASP A 86 2.64 10.44 -27.97
CA ASP A 86 1.74 11.57 -28.18
C ASP A 86 0.66 11.60 -27.09
N LYS A 87 0.48 12.74 -26.43
CA LYS A 87 -0.54 12.97 -25.40
C LYS A 87 -1.97 12.65 -25.88
N SER A 88 -2.22 12.69 -27.18
CA SER A 88 -3.53 12.33 -27.77
C SER A 88 -3.92 10.87 -27.53
N LEU A 89 -2.94 9.98 -27.33
CA LEU A 89 -3.18 8.58 -27.01
C LEU A 89 -3.84 8.42 -25.64
N CYS A 90 -3.50 9.27 -24.69
CA CYS A 90 -4.13 9.28 -23.36
C CYS A 90 -5.65 9.42 -23.45
N ASN A 91 -6.12 10.31 -24.34
CA ASN A 91 -7.56 10.51 -24.54
C ASN A 91 -8.26 9.29 -25.14
N LYS A 92 -7.57 8.53 -25.97
CA LYS A 92 -8.11 7.28 -26.53
C LYS A 92 -8.18 6.18 -25.49
N VAL A 93 -7.15 6.07 -24.66
CA VAL A 93 -7.09 5.09 -23.57
C VAL A 93 -8.16 5.36 -22.52
N LYS A 94 -8.40 6.61 -22.14
CA LYS A 94 -9.47 6.99 -21.20
C LYS A 94 -10.88 6.60 -21.65
N GLN A 95 -11.09 6.40 -22.94
CA GLN A 95 -12.40 6.02 -23.50
C GLN A 95 -12.63 4.50 -23.49
N VAL A 96 -11.65 3.71 -23.11
CA VAL A 96 -11.78 2.25 -23.07
C VAL A 96 -12.55 1.86 -21.81
N GLU A 97 -13.60 1.07 -22.00
CA GLU A 97 -14.43 0.58 -20.90
C GLU A 97 -13.60 -0.34 -19.98
N GLY A 98 -13.71 -0.15 -18.67
CA GLY A 98 -12.97 -0.92 -17.66
C GLY A 98 -11.69 -0.25 -17.15
N ILE A 99 -11.31 0.92 -17.67
CA ILE A 99 -10.21 1.71 -17.14
C ILE A 99 -10.74 2.66 -16.06
N GLU A 100 -10.34 2.44 -14.82
CA GLU A 100 -10.74 3.27 -13.69
C GLU A 100 -9.86 4.52 -13.54
N LYS A 101 -8.53 4.32 -13.63
CA LYS A 101 -7.54 5.38 -13.50
C LYS A 101 -6.47 5.24 -14.58
N MET A 102 -5.93 6.34 -15.02
CA MET A 102 -4.82 6.38 -15.97
C MET A 102 -3.93 7.59 -15.67
N THR A 103 -2.62 7.34 -15.61
CA THR A 103 -1.61 8.39 -15.50
C THR A 103 -0.56 8.24 -16.60
N PRO A 104 -0.15 9.32 -17.26
CA PRO A 104 0.96 9.29 -18.18
C PRO A 104 2.28 9.43 -17.42
N GLN A 105 3.28 8.68 -17.85
CA GLN A 105 4.66 8.82 -17.37
C GLN A 105 5.59 8.93 -18.56
N MET A 106 6.66 9.71 -18.42
CA MET A 106 7.69 9.85 -19.42
C MET A 106 9.05 9.47 -18.80
N TYR A 107 9.77 8.64 -19.50
CA TYR A 107 11.10 8.19 -19.09
C TYR A 107 12.16 8.89 -19.92
N ILE A 108 13.13 9.49 -19.26
CA ILE A 108 14.24 10.19 -19.88
C ILE A 108 15.53 9.65 -19.26
N ALA A 109 16.37 9.04 -20.09
CA ALA A 109 17.72 8.70 -19.66
C ALA A 109 18.59 9.95 -19.76
N SER A 110 19.28 10.32 -18.69
CA SER A 110 20.28 11.35 -18.77
C SER A 110 21.51 10.78 -19.50
N LEU A 111 21.97 11.50 -20.50
CA LEU A 111 23.27 11.20 -21.10
C LEU A 111 24.36 11.60 -20.11
N ALA A 112 25.33 10.73 -19.90
CA ALA A 112 26.54 11.07 -19.17
C ALA A 112 27.30 12.11 -20.01
N GLU A 113 27.17 13.38 -19.64
CA GLU A 113 28.08 14.42 -20.13
C GLU A 113 29.30 14.47 -19.23
N ASP A 114 30.42 14.97 -19.74
CA ASP A 114 31.72 15.01 -19.08
C ASP A 114 31.76 15.66 -17.67
N CYS A 115 30.65 16.20 -17.20
CA CYS A 115 30.52 16.82 -15.88
C CYS A 115 29.76 15.96 -14.84
N CYS A 116 29.12 14.86 -15.23
CA CYS A 116 28.34 14.02 -14.33
C CYS A 116 28.84 12.57 -14.39
N SER A 117 29.21 12.04 -13.26
CA SER A 117 29.85 10.71 -13.18
C SER A 117 28.86 9.55 -13.28
N ASP A 118 27.57 9.80 -13.10
CA ASP A 118 26.56 8.74 -13.03
C ASP A 118 25.40 9.01 -13.99
N GLU A 119 25.04 8.00 -14.75
CA GLU A 119 23.84 7.99 -15.59
C GLU A 119 22.61 7.84 -14.70
N THR A 120 21.60 8.70 -14.89
CA THR A 120 20.38 8.69 -14.08
C THR A 120 19.13 8.53 -14.93
N GLN A 121 18.13 7.84 -14.42
CA GLN A 121 16.81 7.73 -15.01
C GLN A 121 15.90 8.79 -14.41
N LEU A 122 15.42 9.71 -15.22
CA LEU A 122 14.42 10.67 -14.81
C LEU A 122 13.04 10.17 -15.22
N ILE A 123 12.09 10.19 -14.30
CA ILE A 123 10.69 9.82 -14.54
C ILE A 123 9.84 11.06 -14.32
N ALA A 124 9.28 11.59 -15.41
CA ALA A 124 8.32 12.68 -15.32
C ALA A 124 6.89 12.13 -15.26
N PHE A 125 6.08 12.67 -14.38
CA PHE A 125 4.70 12.27 -14.15
C PHE A 125 3.80 13.49 -13.94
N ASP A 126 2.51 13.33 -14.05
CA ASP A 126 1.51 14.37 -13.80
C ASP A 126 1.00 14.24 -12.35
N PRO A 127 1.34 15.19 -11.45
CA PRO A 127 0.98 15.10 -10.03
C PRO A 127 -0.52 15.02 -9.75
N GLU A 128 -1.36 15.53 -10.64
CA GLU A 128 -2.82 15.55 -10.46
C GLU A 128 -3.46 14.18 -10.75
N THR A 129 -2.86 13.42 -11.65
CA THR A 129 -3.41 12.14 -12.12
C THR A 129 -2.61 10.93 -11.67
N ASP A 130 -1.40 11.15 -11.13
CA ASP A 130 -0.52 10.07 -10.74
C ASP A 130 -1.05 9.31 -9.52
N PHE A 131 -1.04 8.00 -9.63
CA PHE A 131 -1.38 7.07 -8.54
C PHE A 131 -0.28 6.05 -8.26
N ILE A 132 0.86 6.18 -8.94
CA ILE A 132 2.00 5.26 -8.83
C ILE A 132 3.10 5.85 -7.97
N ILE A 133 3.55 7.07 -8.28
CA ILE A 133 4.67 7.76 -7.63
C ILE A 133 4.16 8.57 -6.43
N GLN A 134 3.05 9.26 -6.59
CA GLN A 134 2.48 10.13 -5.55
C GLN A 134 2.29 9.47 -4.18
N PRO A 135 1.83 8.20 -4.07
CA PRO A 135 1.75 7.52 -2.77
C PRO A 135 3.09 7.38 -2.05
N TRP A 136 4.18 7.21 -2.80
CA TRP A 136 5.53 7.13 -2.24
C TRP A 136 6.04 8.49 -1.77
N LEU A 137 5.74 9.54 -2.52
CA LEU A 137 6.07 10.92 -2.14
C LEU A 137 5.37 11.32 -0.85
N ASN A 138 4.11 10.98 -0.71
CA ASN A 138 3.33 11.25 0.50
C ASN A 138 3.91 10.55 1.74
N GLU A 139 4.47 9.34 1.60
CA GLU A 139 5.13 8.64 2.71
C GLU A 139 6.38 9.36 3.22
N ILE A 140 7.13 10.01 2.34
CA ILE A 140 8.32 10.79 2.72
C ILE A 140 8.00 12.24 3.08
N GLY A 141 6.70 12.60 3.14
CA GLY A 141 6.23 13.93 3.54
C GLY A 141 6.24 14.96 2.41
N VAL A 142 6.27 14.53 1.16
CA VAL A 142 6.15 15.39 -0.01
C VAL A 142 4.73 15.26 -0.56
N ASP A 143 3.87 16.18 -0.15
CA ASP A 143 2.46 16.15 -0.56
C ASP A 143 2.24 16.68 -1.98
N HIS A 144 3.12 17.53 -2.47
CA HIS A 144 3.00 18.12 -3.80
C HIS A 144 4.39 18.42 -4.38
N LEU A 145 4.57 18.08 -5.65
CA LEU A 145 5.74 18.44 -6.44
C LEU A 145 5.34 19.58 -7.36
N GLY A 146 6.08 20.67 -7.33
CA GLY A 146 5.85 21.84 -8.21
C GLY A 146 6.30 21.57 -9.64
N GLU A 147 5.88 22.43 -10.55
CA GLU A 147 6.46 22.44 -11.91
C GLU A 147 7.97 22.70 -11.80
N ASP A 148 8.77 21.93 -12.54
CA ASP A 148 10.24 22.01 -12.58
C ASP A 148 10.95 21.58 -11.27
N GLU A 149 10.25 20.93 -10.33
CA GLU A 149 10.87 20.32 -9.16
C GLU A 149 11.27 18.86 -9.43
N VAL A 150 12.41 18.46 -8.88
CA VAL A 150 12.96 17.11 -9.00
C VAL A 150 13.30 16.58 -7.60
N ILE A 151 13.00 15.34 -7.36
CA ILE A 151 13.43 14.61 -6.16
C ILE A 151 14.48 13.59 -6.57
N LEU A 152 15.57 13.56 -5.84
CA LEU A 152 16.70 12.65 -6.03
C LEU A 152 16.76 11.67 -4.85
#